data_af58bfae6458fcdefe1ff364ecd893a0
#
_entry.id   af58bfae6458fcdefe1ff364ecd893a0
#
_cell.length_a   1.000
_cell.length_b   1.000
_cell.length_c   1.000
_cell.angle_alpha   90.00
_cell.angle_beta   90.00
_cell.angle_gamma   90.00
#
_symmetry.space_group_name_H-M   'P 1'
#
loop_
_entity.id
_entity.type
_entity.pdbx_description
1 polymer ?
#
loop_
_entity_poly.entity_id
_entity_poly.type
_entity_poly.pdbx_seq_one_letter_code
_entity_poly.pdbx_strand_id
1 'polypeptide(L)'
;FYLKDVYSCYTKDDLKWIAQMNGFSGYSKLKKSELADWLVKKMLEESHMADIVENIIPEEGEVIQLIINQPEGIWITESALEQSFFLSSYGAFNDEAGVMRLPKDVREMYRNVNTTECQKRRLEKDKIRKYCNSAVELYGVVPISEVAVIYRHYTGNDILVKQLKKIALEYIEDNRVTVRGRYLVHMDIDDEDMELILEDQEGNPYYIPDTEEEFLIYGNADEETIEQLDEVKFSKWLEEELNLDVVCGFTIAKHILLCIKLNYEEEALMEI
;
A
#
# COMPACT_ATOMS: atom_id res chain seq x y z
N PHE A 1 7.56 -6.37 30.50
CA PHE A 1 8.77 -6.62 29.71
C PHE A 1 9.05 -5.40 28.79
N TYR A 2 10.27 -5.31 28.28
CA TYR A 2 10.78 -4.24 27.44
C TYR A 2 11.25 -4.80 26.10
N LEU A 3 11.45 -3.96 25.10
CA LEU A 3 11.92 -4.36 23.76
C LEU A 3 13.24 -5.12 23.83
N LYS A 4 14.12 -4.75 24.77
CA LYS A 4 15.37 -5.47 25.03
C LYS A 4 15.15 -6.93 25.41
N ASP A 5 14.10 -7.23 26.16
CA ASP A 5 13.79 -8.61 26.58
C ASP A 5 13.42 -9.44 25.35
N VAL A 6 12.63 -8.89 24.43
CA VAL A 6 12.26 -9.52 23.15
C VAL A 6 13.50 -9.79 22.30
N TYR A 7 14.31 -8.76 22.03
CA TYR A 7 15.49 -8.88 21.17
C TYR A 7 16.59 -9.79 21.75
N SER A 8 16.62 -9.95 23.06
CA SER A 8 17.54 -10.89 23.70
C SER A 8 17.22 -12.35 23.37
N CYS A 9 15.94 -12.65 23.10
CA CYS A 9 15.49 -14.00 22.71
C CYS A 9 15.76 -14.30 21.24
N TYR A 10 15.85 -13.29 20.37
CA TYR A 10 16.06 -13.46 18.93
C TYR A 10 17.46 -13.98 18.60
N THR A 11 17.61 -14.61 17.44
CA THR A 11 18.94 -14.97 16.91
C THR A 11 19.67 -13.71 16.41
N LYS A 12 20.98 -13.84 16.15
CA LYS A 12 21.74 -12.72 15.57
C LYS A 12 21.24 -12.37 14.15
N ASP A 13 20.74 -13.36 13.44
CA ASP A 13 20.29 -13.17 12.06
C ASP A 13 18.91 -12.51 12.01
N ASP A 14 18.00 -12.82 12.96
CA ASP A 14 16.73 -12.09 13.13
C ASP A 14 16.99 -10.61 13.43
N LEU A 15 17.93 -10.32 14.36
CA LEU A 15 18.29 -8.93 14.68
C LEU A 15 18.91 -8.20 13.51
N LYS A 16 19.70 -8.86 12.66
CA LYS A 16 20.22 -8.26 11.42
C LYS A 16 19.11 -8.01 10.41
N TRP A 17 18.16 -8.94 10.29
CA TRP A 17 17.01 -8.79 9.42
C TRP A 17 16.18 -7.55 9.82
N ILE A 18 15.86 -7.40 11.12
CA ILE A 18 15.16 -6.21 11.63
C ILE A 18 15.96 -4.94 11.32
N ALA A 19 17.28 -4.94 11.54
CA ALA A 19 18.11 -3.78 11.23
C ALA A 19 18.10 -3.42 9.74
N GLN A 20 18.13 -4.43 8.87
CA GLN A 20 18.11 -4.26 7.42
C GLN A 20 16.75 -3.71 6.94
N MET A 21 15.66 -4.29 7.41
CA MET A 21 14.29 -3.85 7.07
C MET A 21 14.02 -2.41 7.51
N ASN A 22 14.65 -1.98 8.62
CA ASN A 22 14.56 -0.60 9.10
C ASN A 22 15.63 0.35 8.48
N GLY A 23 16.33 -0.08 7.43
CA GLY A 23 17.30 0.75 6.72
C GLY A 23 18.56 1.10 7.53
N PHE A 24 18.82 0.43 8.63
CA PHE A 24 19.99 0.72 9.47
C PHE A 24 21.27 0.14 8.87
N SER A 25 22.37 0.81 9.13
CA SER A 25 23.72 0.40 8.71
C SER A 25 24.73 0.48 9.88
N GLY A 26 25.93 -0.11 9.69
CA GLY A 26 27.01 -0.02 10.69
C GLY A 26 27.00 -1.11 11.78
N TYR A 27 26.07 -2.06 11.73
CA TYR A 27 25.92 -3.11 12.76
C TYR A 27 26.66 -4.42 12.48
N SER A 28 27.29 -4.59 11.31
CA SER A 28 27.85 -5.87 10.85
C SER A 28 28.93 -6.47 11.78
N LYS A 29 29.67 -5.62 12.51
CA LYS A 29 30.74 -6.00 13.42
C LYS A 29 30.28 -6.30 14.85
N LEU A 30 29.02 -5.99 15.18
CA LEU A 30 28.50 -6.15 16.53
C LEU A 30 28.28 -7.64 16.88
N LYS A 31 28.56 -8.01 18.14
CA LYS A 31 28.13 -9.30 18.67
C LYS A 31 26.62 -9.29 18.94
N LYS A 32 26.01 -10.47 19.16
CA LYS A 32 24.55 -10.58 19.34
C LYS A 32 24.03 -9.63 20.42
N SER A 33 24.63 -9.62 21.62
CA SER A 33 24.18 -8.76 22.72
C SER A 33 24.37 -7.25 22.41
N GLU A 34 25.50 -6.91 21.79
CA GLU A 34 25.79 -5.52 21.39
C GLU A 34 24.82 -5.07 20.29
N LEU A 35 24.47 -5.96 19.35
CA LEU A 35 23.51 -5.70 18.31
C LEU A 35 22.10 -5.49 18.87
N ALA A 36 21.66 -6.33 19.82
CA ALA A 36 20.37 -6.17 20.48
C ALA A 36 20.28 -4.82 21.21
N ASP A 37 21.27 -4.45 22.01
CA ASP A 37 21.30 -3.17 22.73
C ASP A 37 21.33 -1.97 21.77
N TRP A 38 22.11 -2.06 20.69
CA TRP A 38 22.21 -1.03 19.68
C TRP A 38 20.88 -0.86 18.92
N LEU A 39 20.27 -2.00 18.54
CA LEU A 39 19.01 -2.01 17.79
C LEU A 39 17.87 -1.44 18.64
N VAL A 40 17.74 -1.84 19.90
CA VAL A 40 16.74 -1.25 20.83
C VAL A 40 16.85 0.28 20.85
N LYS A 41 18.10 0.79 20.98
CA LYS A 41 18.31 2.25 20.98
C LYS A 41 17.86 2.89 19.68
N LYS A 42 18.13 2.27 18.53
CA LYS A 42 17.74 2.78 17.21
C LYS A 42 16.24 2.72 16.99
N MET A 43 15.62 1.62 17.33
CA MET A 43 14.17 1.42 17.18
C MET A 43 13.34 2.35 18.06
N LEU A 44 13.85 2.73 19.24
CA LEU A 44 13.20 3.65 20.17
C LEU A 44 13.66 5.12 19.98
N GLU A 45 14.40 5.46 18.92
CA GLU A 45 14.59 6.86 18.54
C GLU A 45 13.25 7.48 18.12
N GLU A 46 12.89 8.61 18.71
CA GLU A 46 11.58 9.25 18.48
C GLU A 46 11.33 9.54 17.00
N SER A 47 12.33 10.05 16.28
CA SER A 47 12.22 10.32 14.84
C SER A 47 11.98 9.05 14.03
N HIS A 48 12.64 7.94 14.37
CA HIS A 48 12.45 6.67 13.67
C HIS A 48 11.06 6.08 13.94
N MET A 49 10.62 6.07 15.19
CA MET A 49 9.28 5.62 15.54
C MET A 49 8.20 6.49 14.87
N ALA A 50 8.40 7.82 14.83
CA ALA A 50 7.46 8.73 14.18
C ALA A 50 7.36 8.44 12.67
N ASP A 51 8.48 8.20 11.99
CA ASP A 51 8.49 7.85 10.57
C ASP A 51 7.71 6.56 10.30
N ILE A 52 7.90 5.53 11.14
CA ILE A 52 7.14 4.27 10.99
C ILE A 52 5.65 4.51 11.25
N VAL A 53 5.30 5.18 12.36
CA VAL A 53 3.89 5.41 12.75
C VAL A 53 3.14 6.26 11.71
N GLU A 54 3.80 7.17 11.02
CA GLU A 54 3.21 7.95 9.93
C GLU A 54 2.96 7.12 8.65
N ASN A 55 3.61 5.97 8.53
CA ASN A 55 3.54 5.14 7.32
C ASN A 55 2.66 3.89 7.48
N ILE A 56 2.24 3.53 8.69
CA ILE A 56 1.29 2.43 8.88
C ILE A 56 -0.08 2.79 8.28
N ILE A 57 -0.75 1.78 7.74
CA ILE A 57 -2.11 1.97 7.21
C ILE A 57 -3.11 2.17 8.36
N PRO A 58 -4.24 2.85 8.13
CA PRO A 58 -5.22 3.11 9.18
C PRO A 58 -5.68 1.86 9.92
N GLU A 59 -5.97 0.79 9.20
CA GLU A 59 -6.43 -0.51 9.73
C GLU A 59 -5.38 -1.15 10.64
N GLU A 60 -4.11 -1.16 10.24
CA GLU A 60 -3.00 -1.61 11.08
C GLU A 60 -2.87 -0.74 12.34
N GLY A 61 -3.05 0.58 12.19
CA GLY A 61 -3.04 1.53 13.31
C GLY A 61 -4.12 1.24 14.35
N GLU A 62 -5.30 0.78 13.93
CA GLU A 62 -6.38 0.35 14.83
C GLU A 62 -5.99 -0.91 15.60
N VAL A 63 -5.43 -1.91 14.93
CA VAL A 63 -4.95 -3.15 15.58
C VAL A 63 -3.85 -2.82 16.60
N ILE A 64 -2.87 -2.00 16.25
CA ILE A 64 -1.82 -1.56 17.17
C ILE A 64 -2.43 -0.86 18.38
N GLN A 65 -3.42 0.00 18.18
CA GLN A 65 -4.09 0.71 19.28
C GLN A 65 -4.84 -0.24 20.20
N LEU A 66 -5.46 -1.30 19.67
CA LEU A 66 -6.07 -2.36 20.49
C LEU A 66 -5.03 -3.06 21.36
N ILE A 67 -3.88 -3.46 20.80
CA ILE A 67 -2.79 -4.11 21.56
C ILE A 67 -2.23 -3.16 22.63
N ILE A 68 -2.07 -1.87 22.32
CA ILE A 68 -1.59 -0.87 23.27
C ILE A 68 -2.52 -0.74 24.48
N ASN A 69 -3.82 -0.86 24.27
CA ASN A 69 -4.84 -0.75 25.31
C ASN A 69 -5.04 -2.05 26.10
N GLN A 70 -4.50 -3.17 25.61
CA GLN A 70 -4.58 -4.48 26.25
C GLN A 70 -3.17 -5.01 26.58
N PRO A 71 -2.59 -4.64 27.73
CA PRO A 71 -1.22 -5.03 28.09
C PRO A 71 -0.98 -6.53 28.16
N GLU A 72 -2.02 -7.32 28.38
CA GLU A 72 -1.98 -8.79 28.38
C GLU A 72 -1.84 -9.38 26.95
N GLY A 73 -2.05 -8.55 25.96
CA GLY A 73 -2.02 -8.90 24.54
C GLY A 73 -3.38 -9.22 23.96
N ILE A 74 -3.43 -9.34 22.65
CA ILE A 74 -4.62 -9.78 21.90
C ILE A 74 -4.26 -10.98 21.04
N TRP A 75 -5.26 -11.78 20.72
CA TRP A 75 -5.10 -12.84 19.74
C TRP A 75 -5.05 -12.23 18.33
N ILE A 76 -4.06 -12.63 17.55
CA ILE A 76 -3.93 -12.26 16.12
C ILE A 76 -3.58 -13.51 15.31
N THR A 77 -3.88 -13.48 14.02
CA THR A 77 -3.43 -14.52 13.10
C THR A 77 -1.96 -14.31 12.73
N GLU A 78 -1.27 -15.39 12.34
CA GLU A 78 0.09 -15.30 11.82
C GLU A 78 0.15 -14.44 10.55
N SER A 79 -0.84 -14.56 9.67
CA SER A 79 -0.98 -13.73 8.46
C SER A 79 -1.08 -12.22 8.80
N ALA A 80 -1.82 -11.85 9.84
CA ALA A 80 -1.90 -10.45 10.26
C ALA A 80 -0.56 -9.93 10.83
N LEU A 81 0.23 -10.82 11.47
CA LEU A 81 1.59 -10.48 11.91
C LEU A 81 2.54 -10.26 10.72
N GLU A 82 2.52 -11.15 9.75
CA GLU A 82 3.37 -11.06 8.55
C GLU A 82 3.08 -9.80 7.72
N GLN A 83 1.84 -9.36 7.70
CA GLN A 83 1.40 -8.15 7.00
C GLN A 83 1.70 -6.85 7.76
N SER A 84 2.11 -6.93 9.03
CA SER A 84 2.40 -5.75 9.85
C SER A 84 3.90 -5.58 10.08
N PHE A 85 4.48 -4.62 9.39
CA PHE A 85 5.87 -4.23 9.62
C PHE A 85 6.13 -3.76 11.05
N PHE A 86 5.18 -3.00 11.62
CA PHE A 86 5.29 -2.53 13.00
C PHE A 86 5.28 -3.69 13.99
N LEU A 87 4.30 -4.59 13.90
CA LEU A 87 4.19 -5.71 14.84
C LEU A 87 5.34 -6.70 14.72
N SER A 88 5.80 -7.00 13.51
CA SER A 88 6.96 -7.88 13.27
C SER A 88 8.27 -7.29 13.81
N SER A 89 8.41 -5.96 13.79
CA SER A 89 9.59 -5.26 14.28
C SER A 89 9.59 -5.03 15.79
N TYR A 90 8.44 -4.72 16.39
CA TYR A 90 8.32 -4.28 17.78
C TYR A 90 7.57 -5.23 18.70
N GLY A 91 6.84 -6.18 18.13
CA GLY A 91 5.97 -7.06 18.90
C GLY A 91 6.68 -8.25 19.53
N ALA A 92 6.04 -8.87 20.49
CA ALA A 92 6.37 -10.17 21.03
C ALA A 92 5.19 -11.10 20.77
N PHE A 93 5.33 -11.98 19.78
CA PHE A 93 4.33 -12.97 19.44
C PHE A 93 4.58 -14.26 20.22
N ASN A 94 3.50 -14.87 20.73
CA ASN A 94 3.55 -16.18 21.36
C ASN A 94 2.83 -17.17 20.43
N ASP A 95 3.59 -17.97 19.71
CA ASP A 95 3.11 -18.92 18.70
C ASP A 95 2.11 -19.96 19.28
N GLU A 96 2.37 -20.46 20.51
CA GLU A 96 1.50 -21.47 21.12
C GLU A 96 0.11 -20.93 21.49
N ALA A 97 0.04 -19.64 21.85
CA ALA A 97 -1.20 -19.00 22.28
C ALA A 97 -1.82 -18.09 21.21
N GLY A 98 -1.12 -17.83 20.10
CA GLY A 98 -1.54 -16.86 19.09
C GLY A 98 -1.69 -15.42 19.64
N VAL A 99 -0.90 -15.05 20.65
CA VAL A 99 -1.06 -13.78 21.37
C VAL A 99 0.08 -12.82 21.06
N MET A 100 -0.28 -11.66 20.51
CA MET A 100 0.65 -10.53 20.30
C MET A 100 0.62 -9.58 21.50
N ARG A 101 1.81 -9.18 21.93
CA ARG A 101 2.03 -8.16 22.97
C ARG A 101 3.03 -7.13 22.50
N LEU A 102 2.85 -5.89 22.97
CA LEU A 102 3.84 -4.83 22.76
C LEU A 102 4.60 -4.53 24.06
N PRO A 103 5.95 -4.44 24.00
CA PRO A 103 6.78 -4.01 25.11
C PRO A 103 6.34 -2.66 25.70
N LYS A 104 6.62 -2.46 26.99
CA LYS A 104 6.19 -1.25 27.70
C LYS A 104 6.78 0.03 27.10
N ASP A 105 8.07 0.02 26.81
CA ASP A 105 8.80 1.14 26.21
C ASP A 105 8.33 1.45 24.78
N VAL A 106 7.97 0.44 24.00
CA VAL A 106 7.36 0.60 22.68
C VAL A 106 6.00 1.27 22.79
N ARG A 107 5.13 0.81 23.71
CA ARG A 107 3.80 1.42 23.93
C ARG A 107 3.90 2.88 24.39
N GLU A 108 4.86 3.18 25.26
CA GLU A 108 5.11 4.55 25.72
C GLU A 108 5.59 5.42 24.56
N MET A 109 6.56 4.97 23.76
CA MET A 109 7.08 5.72 22.62
C MET A 109 6.01 5.92 21.55
N TYR A 110 5.25 4.86 21.20
CA TYR A 110 4.14 4.99 20.25
C TYR A 110 3.13 6.06 20.68
N ARG A 111 2.72 6.08 21.95
CA ARG A 111 1.80 7.11 22.47
C ARG A 111 2.37 8.52 22.35
N ASN A 112 3.67 8.67 22.52
CA ASN A 112 4.34 9.97 22.42
C ASN A 112 4.34 10.49 20.98
N VAL A 113 4.56 9.63 19.99
CA VAL A 113 4.65 10.01 18.57
C VAL A 113 3.31 10.00 17.86
N ASN A 114 2.36 9.15 18.26
CA ASN A 114 1.03 9.04 17.61
C ASN A 114 0.09 10.20 18.02
N THR A 115 0.56 11.42 17.84
CA THR A 115 -0.19 12.66 18.11
C THR A 115 -1.31 12.86 17.07
N THR A 116 -2.24 13.75 17.37
CA THR A 116 -3.30 14.15 16.41
C THR A 116 -2.70 14.61 15.06
N GLU A 117 -1.58 15.29 15.09
CA GLU A 117 -0.90 15.77 13.90
C GLU A 117 -0.27 14.61 13.10
N CYS A 118 0.33 13.64 13.78
CA CYS A 118 0.84 12.42 13.16
C CYS A 118 -0.30 11.62 12.50
N GLN A 119 -1.44 11.47 13.19
CA GLN A 119 -2.61 10.79 12.64
C GLN A 119 -3.16 11.48 11.39
N LYS A 120 -3.22 12.81 11.37
CA LYS A 120 -3.63 13.58 10.18
C LYS A 120 -2.69 13.33 9.00
N ARG A 121 -1.36 13.40 9.23
CA ARG A 121 -0.38 13.13 8.17
C ARG A 121 -0.48 11.70 7.66
N ARG A 122 -0.72 10.73 8.53
CA ARG A 122 -0.96 9.33 8.15
C ARG A 122 -2.17 9.19 7.24
N LEU A 123 -3.31 9.77 7.61
CA LEU A 123 -4.53 9.73 6.79
C LEU A 123 -4.34 10.43 5.44
N GLU A 124 -3.60 11.54 5.40
CA GLU A 124 -3.27 12.21 4.15
C GLU A 124 -2.38 11.34 3.24
N LYS A 125 -1.34 10.71 3.80
CA LYS A 125 -0.49 9.76 3.08
C LYS A 125 -1.30 8.56 2.57
N ASP A 126 -2.17 7.99 3.39
CA ASP A 126 -3.04 6.89 3.00
C ASP A 126 -3.97 7.29 1.85
N LYS A 127 -4.58 8.47 1.93
CA LYS A 127 -5.39 9.00 0.83
C LYS A 127 -4.59 9.10 -0.47
N ILE A 128 -3.38 9.65 -0.41
CA ILE A 128 -2.51 9.78 -1.60
C ILE A 128 -2.15 8.40 -2.16
N ARG A 129 -1.85 7.42 -1.31
CA ARG A 129 -1.58 6.05 -1.73
C ARG A 129 -2.76 5.43 -2.46
N LYS A 130 -3.98 5.59 -1.91
CA LYS A 130 -5.21 5.12 -2.54
C LYS A 130 -5.40 5.71 -3.94
N TYR A 131 -5.04 6.97 -4.14
CA TYR A 131 -5.04 7.59 -5.48
C TYR A 131 -4.00 6.98 -6.41
N CYS A 132 -2.79 6.68 -5.93
CA CYS A 132 -1.77 6.02 -6.74
C CYS A 132 -2.22 4.62 -7.17
N ASN A 133 -2.77 3.83 -6.26
CA ASN A 133 -3.28 2.49 -6.54
C ASN A 133 -4.40 2.55 -7.59
N SER A 134 -5.41 3.39 -7.36
CA SER A 134 -6.52 3.53 -8.31
C SER A 134 -6.06 3.99 -9.69
N ALA A 135 -5.10 4.89 -9.76
CA ALA A 135 -4.60 5.37 -11.03
C ALA A 135 -3.88 4.27 -11.84
N VAL A 136 -3.06 3.43 -11.20
CA VAL A 136 -2.37 2.35 -11.91
C VAL A 136 -3.30 1.20 -12.27
N GLU A 137 -4.29 0.90 -11.44
CA GLU A 137 -5.32 -0.11 -11.76
C GLU A 137 -6.21 0.34 -12.92
N LEU A 138 -6.56 1.62 -12.97
CA LEU A 138 -7.43 2.15 -14.03
C LEU A 138 -6.68 2.35 -15.35
N TYR A 139 -5.45 2.84 -15.32
CA TYR A 139 -4.72 3.27 -16.52
C TYR A 139 -3.54 2.38 -16.88
N GLY A 140 -3.09 1.51 -16.00
CA GLY A 140 -1.86 0.72 -16.15
C GLY A 140 -0.59 1.57 -16.03
N VAL A 141 -0.47 2.61 -16.84
CA VAL A 141 0.64 3.58 -16.87
C VAL A 141 0.09 4.99 -16.83
N VAL A 142 0.56 5.81 -15.88
CA VAL A 142 0.05 7.19 -15.73
C VAL A 142 1.17 8.14 -15.31
N PRO A 143 1.27 9.36 -15.91
CA PRO A 143 2.19 10.38 -15.43
C PRO A 143 1.86 10.78 -13.99
N ILE A 144 2.89 10.93 -13.14
CA ILE A 144 2.68 11.37 -11.74
C ILE A 144 1.99 12.75 -11.69
N SER A 145 2.25 13.59 -12.68
CA SER A 145 1.57 14.89 -12.82
C SER A 145 0.06 14.75 -13.06
N GLU A 146 -0.36 13.70 -13.78
CA GLU A 146 -1.78 13.47 -14.04
C GLU A 146 -2.50 13.01 -12.77
N VAL A 147 -1.89 12.15 -11.97
CA VAL A 147 -2.44 11.77 -10.65
C VAL A 147 -2.61 13.01 -9.76
N ALA A 148 -1.70 13.99 -9.84
CA ALA A 148 -1.86 15.25 -9.11
C ALA A 148 -3.05 16.08 -9.63
N VAL A 149 -3.32 16.05 -10.95
CA VAL A 149 -4.50 16.70 -11.54
C VAL A 149 -5.79 16.03 -11.07
N ILE A 150 -5.84 14.70 -11.09
CA ILE A 150 -6.98 13.90 -10.60
C ILE A 150 -7.22 14.15 -9.11
N TYR A 151 -6.15 14.16 -8.30
CA TYR A 151 -6.24 14.48 -6.88
C TYR A 151 -6.87 15.87 -6.64
N ARG A 152 -6.41 16.88 -7.37
CA ARG A 152 -6.98 18.23 -7.29
C ARG A 152 -8.43 18.27 -7.78
N HIS A 153 -8.76 17.52 -8.82
CA HIS A 153 -10.13 17.45 -9.36
C HIS A 153 -11.15 17.07 -8.29
N TYR A 154 -10.86 16.01 -7.52
CA TYR A 154 -11.79 15.52 -6.51
C TYR A 154 -11.69 16.23 -5.16
N THR A 155 -10.48 16.62 -4.73
CA THR A 155 -10.28 17.17 -3.39
C THR A 155 -10.30 18.69 -3.33
N GLY A 156 -10.13 19.36 -4.48
CA GLY A 156 -9.90 20.81 -4.54
C GLY A 156 -8.54 21.27 -4.02
N ASN A 157 -7.68 20.35 -3.58
CA ASN A 157 -6.35 20.65 -3.02
C ASN A 157 -5.24 20.35 -4.01
N ASP A 158 -4.20 21.19 -4.02
CA ASP A 158 -3.00 20.92 -4.79
C ASP A 158 -2.06 19.97 -4.03
N ILE A 159 -1.46 19.04 -4.75
CA ILE A 159 -0.37 18.20 -4.27
C ILE A 159 0.87 18.37 -5.16
N LEU A 160 2.04 18.47 -4.56
CA LEU A 160 3.27 18.53 -5.31
C LEU A 160 3.63 17.14 -5.90
N VAL A 161 3.94 17.10 -7.20
CA VAL A 161 4.40 15.87 -7.89
C VAL A 161 5.56 15.20 -7.15
N LYS A 162 6.48 15.99 -6.56
CA LYS A 162 7.58 15.50 -5.72
C LYS A 162 7.08 14.77 -4.46
N GLN A 163 6.04 15.29 -3.83
CA GLN A 163 5.45 14.70 -2.61
C GLN A 163 4.74 13.40 -2.97
N LEU A 164 3.95 13.39 -4.04
CA LEU A 164 3.26 12.22 -4.55
C LEU A 164 4.26 11.10 -4.91
N LYS A 165 5.32 11.44 -5.67
CA LYS A 165 6.40 10.51 -6.01
C LYS A 165 7.08 9.93 -4.77
N LYS A 166 7.33 10.74 -3.75
CA LYS A 166 7.94 10.29 -2.49
C LYS A 166 7.04 9.25 -1.80
N ILE A 167 5.75 9.54 -1.68
CA ILE A 167 4.79 8.64 -1.04
C ILE A 167 4.66 7.34 -1.83
N ALA A 168 4.53 7.39 -3.15
CA ALA A 168 4.49 6.20 -3.99
C ALA A 168 5.73 5.30 -3.83
N LEU A 169 6.92 5.89 -3.65
CA LEU A 169 8.16 5.14 -3.39
C LEU A 169 8.26 4.55 -1.98
N GLU A 170 7.64 5.16 -0.99
CA GLU A 170 7.63 4.67 0.39
C GLU A 170 6.74 3.42 0.55
N TYR A 171 5.80 3.18 -0.36
CA TYR A 171 4.82 2.10 -0.34
C TYR A 171 5.13 0.94 -1.30
N ILE A 172 6.39 0.64 -1.55
CA ILE A 172 6.82 -0.50 -2.39
C ILE A 172 6.32 -1.86 -1.84
N GLU A 173 5.92 -1.94 -0.57
CA GLU A 173 5.41 -3.17 0.04
C GLU A 173 4.02 -3.60 -0.43
N ASP A 174 3.19 -2.69 -0.95
CA ASP A 174 1.87 -3.03 -1.50
C ASP A 174 1.95 -3.58 -2.94
N ASN A 175 3.16 -3.73 -3.45
CA ASN A 175 3.55 -4.40 -4.71
C ASN A 175 2.74 -4.05 -5.98
N ARG A 176 1.79 -3.11 -5.95
CA ARG A 176 0.96 -2.77 -7.12
C ARG A 176 1.55 -1.65 -7.96
N VAL A 177 2.21 -0.70 -7.32
CA VAL A 177 2.72 0.53 -7.95
C VAL A 177 4.23 0.53 -8.02
N THR A 178 4.76 0.72 -9.20
CA THR A 178 6.19 1.01 -9.42
C THR A 178 6.38 2.42 -9.97
N VAL A 179 7.55 3.02 -9.72
CA VAL A 179 7.88 4.35 -10.25
C VAL A 179 8.95 4.21 -11.32
N ARG A 180 8.58 4.45 -12.59
CA ARG A 180 9.53 4.45 -13.73
C ARG A 180 9.62 5.85 -14.31
N GLY A 181 10.73 6.53 -14.02
CA GLY A 181 10.97 7.90 -14.45
C GLY A 181 9.94 8.91 -13.89
N ARG A 182 9.04 9.39 -14.75
CA ARG A 182 7.94 10.31 -14.42
C ARG A 182 6.57 9.64 -14.31
N TYR A 183 6.51 8.32 -14.45
CA TYR A 183 5.28 7.54 -14.46
C TYR A 183 5.12 6.70 -13.20
N LEU A 184 3.87 6.52 -12.77
CA LEU A 184 3.44 5.38 -11.98
C LEU A 184 3.06 4.28 -12.96
N VAL A 185 3.46 3.05 -12.67
CA VAL A 185 3.26 1.89 -13.52
C VAL A 185 2.76 0.74 -12.65
N HIS A 186 1.75 0.03 -13.12
CA HIS A 186 1.31 -1.19 -12.48
C HIS A 186 2.43 -2.22 -12.48
N MET A 187 2.61 -2.97 -11.40
CA MET A 187 3.74 -3.88 -11.24
C MET A 187 3.85 -4.96 -12.31
N ASP A 188 2.72 -5.41 -12.83
CA ASP A 188 2.64 -6.48 -13.83
C ASP A 188 2.96 -6.00 -15.25
N ILE A 189 3.12 -4.69 -15.45
CA ILE A 189 3.44 -4.10 -16.75
C ILE A 189 4.95 -4.04 -16.90
N ASP A 190 5.49 -4.69 -17.93
CA ASP A 190 6.90 -4.62 -18.28
C ASP A 190 7.25 -3.37 -19.11
N ASP A 191 8.49 -3.26 -19.58
CA ASP A 191 8.93 -2.06 -20.32
C ASP A 191 8.38 -2.03 -21.76
N GLU A 192 8.14 -3.20 -22.39
CA GLU A 192 7.57 -3.29 -23.74
C GLU A 192 6.08 -2.92 -23.71
N ASP A 193 5.34 -3.47 -22.78
CA ASP A 193 3.92 -3.13 -22.56
C ASP A 193 3.73 -1.66 -22.18
N MET A 194 4.63 -1.12 -21.35
CA MET A 194 4.61 0.30 -21.00
C MET A 194 4.75 1.21 -22.22
N GLU A 195 5.64 0.87 -23.17
CA GLU A 195 5.82 1.64 -24.40
C GLU A 195 4.56 1.61 -25.26
N LEU A 196 3.95 0.44 -25.45
CA LEU A 196 2.69 0.27 -26.18
C LEU A 196 1.54 1.08 -25.58
N ILE A 197 1.34 0.99 -24.26
CA ILE A 197 0.30 1.75 -23.54
C ILE A 197 0.52 3.25 -23.73
N LEU A 198 1.76 3.73 -23.68
CA LEU A 198 2.04 5.16 -23.85
C LEU A 198 1.82 5.62 -25.30
N GLU A 199 2.08 4.78 -26.31
CA GLU A 199 1.77 5.07 -27.72
C GLU A 199 0.25 5.16 -27.92
N ASP A 200 -0.52 4.24 -27.39
CA ASP A 200 -1.99 4.25 -27.48
C ASP A 200 -2.64 5.43 -26.74
N GLN A 201 -2.00 5.89 -25.68
CA GLN A 201 -2.46 7.06 -24.93
C GLN A 201 -2.06 8.40 -25.55
N GLU A 202 -1.16 8.42 -26.54
CA GLU A 202 -0.64 9.66 -27.08
C GLU A 202 -1.75 10.52 -27.69
N GLY A 203 -1.96 11.70 -27.07
CA GLY A 203 -2.97 12.66 -27.52
C GLY A 203 -4.38 12.43 -26.94
N ASN A 204 -4.61 11.33 -26.23
CA ASN A 204 -5.90 11.04 -25.59
C ASN A 204 -5.92 11.57 -24.14
N PRO A 205 -7.02 12.21 -23.69
CA PRO A 205 -7.17 12.58 -22.30
C PRO A 205 -7.37 11.33 -21.43
N TYR A 206 -6.87 11.36 -20.20
CA TYR A 206 -7.20 10.33 -19.23
C TYR A 206 -8.67 10.42 -18.83
N TYR A 207 -9.37 9.29 -18.87
CA TYR A 207 -10.72 9.19 -18.35
C TYR A 207 -10.71 9.47 -16.83
N ILE A 208 -11.57 10.36 -16.38
CA ILE A 208 -11.77 10.65 -14.96
C ILE A 208 -13.18 10.23 -14.58
N PRO A 209 -13.38 9.23 -13.70
CA PRO A 209 -14.71 8.85 -13.19
C PRO A 209 -15.48 10.05 -12.63
N ASP A 210 -16.82 9.99 -12.62
CA ASP A 210 -17.65 11.12 -12.22
C ASP A 210 -17.49 11.46 -10.72
N THR A 211 -17.18 10.48 -9.88
CA THR A 211 -17.02 10.67 -8.44
C THR A 211 -15.67 10.15 -7.92
N GLU A 212 -15.20 10.72 -6.80
CA GLU A 212 -14.02 10.24 -6.09
C GLU A 212 -14.20 8.77 -5.67
N GLU A 213 -15.38 8.37 -5.24
CA GLU A 213 -15.71 7.03 -4.80
C GLU A 213 -15.53 6.02 -5.93
N GLU A 214 -16.07 6.29 -7.12
CA GLU A 214 -15.88 5.47 -8.31
C GLU A 214 -14.41 5.35 -8.69
N PHE A 215 -13.63 6.43 -8.61
CA PHE A 215 -12.20 6.39 -8.88
C PHE A 215 -11.45 5.51 -7.87
N LEU A 216 -11.76 5.66 -6.58
CA LEU A 216 -11.06 4.94 -5.52
C LEU A 216 -11.39 3.44 -5.46
N ILE A 217 -12.52 3.00 -5.99
CA ILE A 217 -12.90 1.58 -6.08
C ILE A 217 -11.85 0.78 -6.86
N TYR A 218 -11.30 1.31 -7.96
CA TYR A 218 -10.37 0.56 -8.82
C TYR A 218 -9.15 -0.02 -8.09
N GLY A 219 -8.58 0.68 -7.13
CA GLY A 219 -7.37 0.23 -6.46
C GLY A 219 -7.53 -0.14 -4.99
N ASN A 220 -8.73 0.00 -4.41
CA ASN A 220 -8.91 -0.07 -2.97
C ASN A 220 -10.18 -0.80 -2.53
N ALA A 221 -10.92 -1.38 -3.46
CA ALA A 221 -12.13 -2.13 -3.16
C ALA A 221 -11.82 -3.52 -2.58
N ASP A 222 -12.68 -3.98 -1.69
CA ASP A 222 -12.75 -5.39 -1.30
C ASP A 222 -13.39 -6.25 -2.40
N GLU A 223 -13.32 -7.57 -2.25
CA GLU A 223 -13.86 -8.51 -3.23
C GLU A 223 -15.36 -8.27 -3.50
N GLU A 224 -16.15 -7.96 -2.47
CA GLU A 224 -17.58 -7.73 -2.60
C GLU A 224 -17.88 -6.47 -3.43
N THR A 225 -17.09 -5.42 -3.22
CA THR A 225 -17.21 -4.17 -3.99
C THR A 225 -16.69 -4.34 -5.43
N ILE A 226 -15.60 -5.10 -5.63
CA ILE A 226 -15.08 -5.43 -6.96
C ILE A 226 -16.14 -6.19 -7.78
N GLU A 227 -16.87 -7.12 -7.18
CA GLU A 227 -17.96 -7.84 -7.86
C GLU A 227 -19.10 -6.94 -8.34
N GLN A 228 -19.22 -5.73 -7.81
CA GLN A 228 -20.23 -4.75 -8.21
C GLN A 228 -19.80 -3.85 -9.37
N LEU A 229 -18.52 -3.85 -9.74
CA LEU A 229 -18.02 -3.08 -10.89
C LEU A 229 -18.70 -3.54 -12.18
N ASP A 230 -18.95 -2.58 -13.07
CA ASP A 230 -19.60 -2.86 -14.35
C ASP A 230 -18.74 -3.77 -15.24
N GLU A 231 -17.41 -3.66 -15.14
CA GLU A 231 -16.45 -4.53 -15.80
C GLU A 231 -16.63 -6.00 -15.39
N VAL A 232 -16.79 -6.25 -14.10
CA VAL A 232 -16.96 -7.61 -13.56
C VAL A 232 -18.34 -8.17 -13.92
N LYS A 233 -19.39 -7.37 -13.83
CA LYS A 233 -20.75 -7.77 -14.23
C LYS A 233 -20.83 -8.07 -15.72
N PHE A 234 -20.21 -7.22 -16.53
CA PHE A 234 -20.18 -7.40 -17.98
C PHE A 234 -19.31 -8.59 -18.39
N SER A 235 -18.17 -8.81 -17.70
CA SER A 235 -17.35 -10.01 -17.86
C SER A 235 -18.15 -11.28 -17.61
N LYS A 236 -18.83 -11.39 -16.47
CA LYS A 236 -19.69 -12.55 -16.14
C LYS A 236 -20.76 -12.79 -17.20
N TRP A 237 -21.38 -11.74 -17.71
CA TRP A 237 -22.33 -11.85 -18.81
C TRP A 237 -21.69 -12.37 -20.10
N LEU A 238 -20.50 -11.88 -20.48
CA LEU A 238 -19.76 -12.35 -21.65
C LEU A 238 -19.34 -13.83 -21.52
N GLU A 239 -18.91 -14.24 -20.33
CA GLU A 239 -18.56 -15.62 -20.02
C GLU A 239 -19.75 -16.57 -20.22
N GLU A 240 -20.93 -16.18 -19.72
CA GLU A 240 -22.16 -16.97 -19.81
C GLU A 240 -22.71 -17.05 -21.25
N GLU A 241 -22.81 -15.89 -21.92
CA GLU A 241 -23.47 -15.79 -23.25
C GLU A 241 -22.57 -16.25 -24.42
N LEU A 242 -21.23 -15.98 -24.30
CA LEU A 242 -20.29 -16.32 -25.38
C LEU A 242 -19.39 -17.52 -25.05
N ASN A 243 -19.59 -18.15 -23.89
CA ASN A 243 -18.80 -19.28 -23.39
C ASN A 243 -17.29 -19.02 -23.41
N LEU A 244 -16.91 -17.83 -22.96
CA LEU A 244 -15.50 -17.41 -22.82
C LEU A 244 -14.94 -17.91 -21.49
N ASP A 245 -13.61 -18.06 -21.42
CA ASP A 245 -12.96 -18.21 -20.13
C ASP A 245 -12.92 -16.87 -19.36
N VAL A 246 -12.73 -16.94 -18.04
CA VAL A 246 -12.77 -15.79 -17.12
C VAL A 246 -11.81 -14.69 -17.53
N VAL A 247 -10.58 -15.05 -17.97
CA VAL A 247 -9.55 -14.06 -18.34
C VAL A 247 -9.95 -13.33 -19.63
N CYS A 248 -10.40 -14.07 -20.64
CA CYS A 248 -10.88 -13.49 -21.89
C CYS A 248 -12.11 -12.62 -21.66
N GLY A 249 -13.10 -13.10 -20.90
CA GLY A 249 -14.31 -12.34 -20.57
C GLY A 249 -14.00 -11.03 -19.89
N PHE A 250 -13.13 -11.04 -18.88
CA PHE A 250 -12.74 -9.84 -18.16
C PHE A 250 -11.95 -8.85 -19.02
N THR A 251 -10.99 -9.33 -19.80
CA THR A 251 -10.18 -8.49 -20.68
C THR A 251 -11.05 -7.76 -21.72
N ILE A 252 -11.97 -8.50 -22.36
CA ILE A 252 -12.89 -7.91 -23.35
C ILE A 252 -13.84 -6.91 -22.69
N ALA A 253 -14.43 -7.27 -21.54
CA ALA A 253 -15.32 -6.37 -20.81
C ALA A 253 -14.64 -5.05 -20.44
N LYS A 254 -13.44 -5.13 -19.87
CA LYS A 254 -12.64 -3.96 -19.50
C LYS A 254 -12.35 -3.08 -20.71
N HIS A 255 -11.95 -3.68 -21.81
CA HIS A 255 -11.62 -2.96 -23.05
C HIS A 255 -12.84 -2.25 -23.66
N ILE A 256 -13.95 -2.97 -23.80
CA ILE A 256 -15.20 -2.39 -24.35
C ILE A 256 -15.70 -1.23 -23.47
N LEU A 257 -15.76 -1.43 -22.16
CA LEU A 257 -16.23 -0.40 -21.25
C LEU A 257 -15.31 0.82 -21.23
N LEU A 258 -14.00 0.61 -21.32
CA LEU A 258 -13.02 1.70 -21.44
C LEU A 258 -13.24 2.48 -22.74
N CYS A 259 -13.42 1.80 -23.87
CA CYS A 259 -13.71 2.43 -25.16
C CYS A 259 -15.02 3.25 -25.12
N ILE A 260 -16.07 2.72 -24.48
CA ILE A 260 -17.33 3.46 -24.27
C ILE A 260 -17.10 4.70 -23.40
N LYS A 261 -16.39 4.57 -22.30
CA LYS A 261 -16.08 5.68 -21.38
C LYS A 261 -15.23 6.78 -22.05
N LEU A 262 -14.36 6.41 -22.96
CA LEU A 262 -13.51 7.33 -23.73
C LEU A 262 -14.20 7.89 -24.98
N ASN A 263 -15.46 7.54 -25.23
CA ASN A 263 -16.23 8.00 -26.41
C ASN A 263 -15.60 7.61 -27.76
N TYR A 264 -14.94 6.44 -27.81
CA TYR A 264 -14.44 5.90 -29.07
C TYR A 264 -15.59 5.68 -30.05
N GLU A 265 -15.31 5.90 -31.34
CA GLU A 265 -16.30 5.65 -32.38
C GLU A 265 -16.67 4.17 -32.45
N GLU A 266 -17.92 3.86 -32.84
CA GLU A 266 -18.46 2.51 -32.89
C GLU A 266 -17.63 1.55 -33.76
N GLU A 267 -16.89 2.08 -34.74
CA GLU A 267 -15.99 1.33 -35.61
C GLU A 267 -14.79 0.74 -34.83
N ALA A 268 -14.25 1.45 -33.84
CA ALA A 268 -13.16 0.96 -33.00
C ALA A 268 -13.58 -0.19 -32.08
N LEU A 269 -14.86 -0.24 -31.68
CA LEU A 269 -15.44 -1.35 -30.91
C LEU A 269 -15.61 -2.64 -31.69
N MET A 270 -15.64 -2.56 -33.03
CA MET A 270 -15.82 -3.72 -33.92
C MET A 270 -14.48 -4.43 -34.24
N GLU A 271 -13.36 -3.87 -33.87
CA GLU A 271 -12.02 -4.46 -34.08
C GLU A 271 -11.51 -5.26 -32.87
N ILE A 272 -12.26 -5.26 -31.75
CA ILE A 272 -12.00 -6.02 -30.53
C ILE A 272 -12.62 -7.41 -30.63
#